data_23ff2f583f7c16e7391796663cf47888
#
_entry.id   23ff2f583f7c16e7391796663cf47888
#
_cell.length_a   1.000
_cell.length_b   1.000
_cell.length_c   1.000
_cell.angle_alpha   90.00
_cell.angle_beta   90.00
_cell.angle_gamma   90.00
#
_symmetry.space_group_name_H-M   'P 1'
#
loop_
_entity.id
_entity.type
_entity.pdbx_description
1 polymer ?
#
loop_
_entity_poly.entity_id
_entity_poly.type
_entity_poly.pdbx_seq_one_letter_code
_entity_poly.pdbx_strand_id
1 'polypeptide(L)'
;TYVQRVINITPSIGDPGKTTVYIRKFDPGRDSDRNKDQPYVAVSTRCAHLGCPVRFVQAAGNFICPCHGGVYGFSGQVIGGPPVRPLDQFQTRVVGDSVEIGPRFSVTSQLEPVRARDPGEFTGGVWEYLFPPRPSTAPAP
;
A
#
# COMPACT_ATOMS: atom_id res chain seq x y z
N THR A 1 13.74 5.38 -8.75
CA THR A 1 13.77 3.91 -8.82
C THR A 1 13.27 3.32 -7.52
N TYR A 2 12.43 2.30 -7.59
CA TYR A 2 11.99 1.54 -6.44
C TYR A 2 13.03 0.52 -5.99
N VAL A 3 13.15 0.36 -4.68
CA VAL A 3 13.95 -0.70 -4.05
C VAL A 3 13.00 -1.57 -3.24
N GLN A 4 13.08 -2.88 -3.43
CA GLN A 4 12.28 -3.85 -2.68
C GLN A 4 12.97 -4.19 -1.36
N ARG A 5 12.22 -4.21 -0.25
CA ARG A 5 12.70 -4.53 1.09
C ARG A 5 11.69 -5.42 1.83
N VAL A 6 12.21 -6.32 2.63
CA VAL A 6 11.42 -7.10 3.61
C VAL A 6 11.37 -6.32 4.90
N ILE A 7 10.19 -6.16 5.46
CA ILE A 7 9.96 -5.50 6.75
C ILE A 7 9.29 -6.46 7.73
N ASN A 8 9.54 -6.26 9.02
CA ASN A 8 8.81 -6.94 10.07
C ASN A 8 7.50 -6.19 10.32
N ILE A 9 6.43 -6.94 10.49
CA ILE A 9 5.12 -6.43 10.87
C ILE A 9 4.63 -7.17 12.11
N THR A 10 3.65 -6.63 12.81
CA THR A 10 3.01 -7.35 13.92
C THR A 10 2.35 -8.61 13.36
N PRO A 11 2.69 -9.80 13.89
CA PRO A 11 2.07 -11.04 13.42
C PRO A 11 0.56 -11.03 13.69
N SER A 12 -0.20 -11.47 12.71
CA SER A 12 -1.65 -11.64 12.83
C SER A 12 -2.09 -12.96 12.19
N ILE A 13 -3.34 -13.34 12.35
CA ILE A 13 -3.87 -14.56 11.74
C ILE A 13 -3.68 -14.51 10.22
N GLY A 14 -2.91 -15.46 9.68
CA GLY A 14 -2.58 -15.54 8.27
C GLY A 14 -1.41 -14.65 7.82
N ASP A 15 -0.76 -13.94 8.73
CA ASP A 15 0.38 -13.08 8.43
C ASP A 15 1.66 -13.61 9.12
N PRO A 16 2.73 -13.89 8.37
CA PRO A 16 3.95 -14.49 8.91
C PRO A 16 4.82 -13.51 9.73
N GLY A 17 4.34 -12.32 10.06
CA GLY A 17 5.12 -11.30 10.76
C GLY A 17 6.16 -10.59 9.89
N LYS A 18 6.16 -10.86 8.59
CA LYS A 18 7.03 -10.20 7.60
C LYS A 18 6.24 -9.88 6.34
N THR A 19 6.50 -8.73 5.75
CA THR A 19 5.98 -8.37 4.43
C THR A 19 7.07 -7.71 3.60
N THR A 20 6.81 -7.61 2.30
CA THR A 20 7.72 -6.94 1.38
C THR A 20 7.10 -5.62 0.95
N VAL A 21 7.91 -4.60 0.84
CA VAL A 21 7.51 -3.27 0.39
C VAL A 21 8.44 -2.77 -0.71
N TYR A 22 7.90 -1.94 -1.59
CA TYR A 22 8.68 -1.13 -2.52
C TYR A 22 8.87 0.26 -1.93
N ILE A 23 10.11 0.71 -1.84
CA ILE A 23 10.47 2.01 -1.25
C ILE A 23 11.20 2.84 -2.30
N ARG A 24 10.89 4.12 -2.37
CA ARG A 24 11.61 5.13 -3.15
C ARG A 24 11.61 6.49 -2.47
N LYS A 25 12.45 7.38 -2.92
CA LYS A 25 12.37 8.79 -2.52
C LYS A 25 11.09 9.43 -3.04
N PHE A 26 10.59 10.39 -2.31
CA PHE A 26 9.49 11.26 -2.73
C PHE A 26 9.84 11.99 -4.03
N ASP A 27 8.88 12.08 -4.94
CA ASP A 27 9.01 12.78 -6.23
C ASP A 27 7.89 13.81 -6.36
N PRO A 28 8.19 15.12 -6.22
CA PRO A 28 7.17 16.17 -6.27
C PRO A 28 6.36 16.22 -7.57
N GLY A 29 6.89 15.67 -8.67
CA GLY A 29 6.21 15.64 -9.95
C GLY A 29 5.23 14.49 -10.14
N ARG A 30 5.26 13.48 -9.24
CA ARG A 30 4.51 12.23 -9.39
C ARG A 30 3.72 11.84 -8.14
N ASP A 31 4.08 12.38 -7.00
CA ASP A 31 3.44 12.07 -5.72
C ASP A 31 2.41 13.13 -5.34
N SER A 32 1.43 12.72 -4.55
CA SER A 32 0.45 13.63 -3.98
C SER A 32 1.13 14.65 -3.05
N ASP A 33 0.64 15.87 -3.05
CA ASP A 33 1.09 16.96 -2.16
C ASP A 33 1.04 16.60 -0.67
N ARG A 34 0.21 15.64 -0.28
CA ARG A 34 0.10 15.15 1.10
C ARG A 34 1.31 14.35 1.58
N ASN A 35 2.10 13.83 0.66
CA ASN A 35 3.33 13.10 0.98
C ASN A 35 4.56 14.02 1.08
N LYS A 36 4.38 15.34 1.00
CA LYS A 36 5.50 16.31 1.05
C LYS A 36 6.32 16.23 2.33
N ASP A 37 5.68 15.84 3.44
CA ASP A 37 6.35 15.71 4.75
C ASP A 37 7.07 14.36 4.89
N GLN A 38 6.90 13.46 3.93
CA GLN A 38 7.52 12.15 3.93
C GLN A 38 8.57 12.07 2.82
N PRO A 39 9.86 12.05 3.16
CA PRO A 39 10.94 12.01 2.15
C PRO A 39 10.99 10.68 1.38
N TYR A 40 10.23 9.68 1.81
CA TYR A 40 10.13 8.37 1.16
C TYR A 40 8.68 7.93 1.00
N VAL A 41 8.41 7.22 -0.08
CA VAL A 41 7.12 6.56 -0.35
C VAL A 41 7.33 5.06 -0.30
N ALA A 42 6.53 4.38 0.50
CA ALA A 42 6.54 2.93 0.62
C ALA A 42 5.21 2.35 0.15
N VAL A 43 5.25 1.46 -0.85
CA VAL A 43 4.10 0.88 -1.53
C VAL A 43 4.07 -0.63 -1.29
N SER A 44 2.87 -1.17 -1.04
CA SER A 44 2.67 -2.60 -0.85
C SER A 44 3.01 -3.39 -2.11
N THR A 45 3.64 -4.55 -1.93
CA THR A 45 3.84 -5.54 -3.00
C THR A 45 2.62 -6.40 -3.26
N ARG A 46 1.51 -6.19 -2.53
CA ARG A 46 0.29 -6.99 -2.64
C ARG A 46 -0.73 -6.31 -3.54
N CYS A 47 -1.16 -7.04 -4.59
CA CYS A 47 -2.20 -6.58 -5.50
C CYS A 47 -3.51 -6.32 -4.75
N ALA A 48 -4.14 -5.20 -5.03
CA ALA A 48 -5.41 -4.82 -4.40
C ALA A 48 -6.61 -5.65 -4.88
N HIS A 49 -6.43 -6.49 -5.91
CA HIS A 49 -7.45 -7.43 -6.38
C HIS A 49 -7.59 -8.62 -5.42
N LEU A 50 -6.61 -9.53 -5.39
CA LEU A 50 -6.63 -10.74 -4.57
C LEU A 50 -5.31 -10.99 -3.82
N GLY A 51 -4.45 -9.98 -3.66
CA GLY A 51 -3.24 -10.07 -2.87
C GLY A 51 -2.03 -10.73 -3.53
N CYS A 52 -2.07 -11.02 -4.83
CA CYS A 52 -0.91 -11.54 -5.55
C CYS A 52 0.28 -10.56 -5.50
N PRO A 53 1.52 -11.05 -5.47
CA PRO A 53 2.68 -10.18 -5.55
C PRO A 53 2.73 -9.40 -6.86
N VAL A 54 2.88 -8.09 -6.78
CA VAL A 54 3.11 -7.24 -7.94
C VAL A 54 4.60 -7.07 -8.20
N ARG A 55 4.98 -6.84 -9.46
CA ARG A 55 6.36 -6.55 -9.87
C ARG A 55 6.46 -5.15 -10.43
N PHE A 56 7.46 -4.41 -10.00
CA PHE A 56 7.78 -3.13 -10.59
C PHE A 56 8.62 -3.33 -11.85
N VAL A 57 8.11 -2.88 -12.99
CA VAL A 57 8.78 -2.92 -14.29
C VAL A 57 9.41 -1.55 -14.54
N GLN A 58 10.71 -1.45 -14.32
CA GLN A 58 11.43 -0.19 -14.34
C GLN A 58 11.36 0.54 -15.69
N ALA A 59 11.45 -0.20 -16.78
CA ALA A 59 11.39 0.38 -18.14
C ALA A 59 10.01 1.02 -18.44
N ALA A 60 8.94 0.47 -17.88
CA ALA A 60 7.58 1.01 -18.04
C ALA A 60 7.18 1.99 -16.93
N GLY A 61 7.91 2.01 -15.81
CA GLY A 61 7.57 2.79 -14.64
C GLY A 61 6.28 2.33 -13.93
N ASN A 62 5.87 1.07 -14.13
CA ASN A 62 4.59 0.54 -13.67
C ASN A 62 4.76 -0.71 -12.83
N PHE A 63 3.76 -0.99 -11.95
CA PHE A 63 3.64 -2.28 -11.30
C PHE A 63 2.70 -3.18 -12.09
N ILE A 64 3.06 -4.44 -12.23
CA ILE A 64 2.26 -5.45 -12.92
C ILE A 64 1.97 -6.60 -11.98
N CYS A 65 0.70 -6.99 -11.89
CA CYS A 65 0.26 -8.20 -11.22
C CYS A 65 0.14 -9.33 -12.25
N PRO A 66 0.96 -10.38 -12.16
CA PRO A 66 0.95 -11.45 -13.17
C PRO A 66 -0.25 -12.38 -13.06
N CYS A 67 -1.00 -12.38 -11.92
CA CYS A 67 -2.10 -13.31 -11.71
C CYS A 67 -3.28 -13.06 -12.66
N HIS A 68 -3.72 -11.80 -12.79
CA HIS A 68 -4.90 -11.44 -13.60
C HIS A 68 -4.68 -10.16 -14.42
N GLY A 69 -3.43 -9.75 -14.60
CA GLY A 69 -3.10 -8.60 -15.45
C GLY A 69 -3.41 -7.23 -14.84
N GLY A 70 -3.47 -7.13 -13.53
CA GLY A 70 -3.60 -5.82 -12.87
C GLY A 70 -2.37 -4.96 -13.14
N VAL A 71 -2.59 -3.71 -13.55
CA VAL A 71 -1.53 -2.76 -13.84
C VAL A 71 -1.72 -1.50 -13.00
N TYR A 72 -0.65 -1.09 -12.33
CA TYR A 72 -0.63 0.11 -11.51
C TYR A 72 0.49 1.04 -12.00
N GLY A 73 0.20 2.32 -11.95
CA GLY A 73 1.18 3.35 -12.30
C GLY A 73 2.30 3.50 -11.27
N PHE A 74 3.18 4.45 -11.53
CA PHE A 74 4.39 4.68 -10.74
C PHE A 74 4.13 4.91 -9.25
N SER A 75 3.05 5.57 -8.88
CA SER A 75 2.70 5.82 -7.47
C SER A 75 1.67 4.82 -6.90
N GLY A 76 1.39 3.74 -7.64
CA GLY A 76 0.49 2.68 -7.21
C GLY A 76 -0.98 2.87 -7.58
N GLN A 77 -1.34 3.91 -8.33
CA GLN A 77 -2.71 4.11 -8.85
C GLN A 77 -3.05 3.06 -9.90
N VAL A 78 -4.32 2.62 -9.95
CA VAL A 78 -4.78 1.68 -10.97
C VAL A 78 -4.78 2.34 -12.34
N ILE A 79 -4.18 1.70 -13.33
CA ILE A 79 -4.21 2.12 -14.73
C ILE A 79 -4.79 1.06 -15.66
N GLY A 80 -5.00 -0.16 -15.19
CA GLY A 80 -5.63 -1.22 -15.97
C GLY A 80 -5.81 -2.53 -15.22
N GLY A 81 -6.65 -3.39 -15.79
CA GLY A 81 -6.95 -4.71 -15.25
C GLY A 81 -8.02 -4.71 -14.15
N PRO A 82 -8.19 -5.85 -13.45
CA PRO A 82 -9.29 -6.06 -12.52
C PRO A 82 -9.20 -5.32 -11.17
N PRO A 83 -8.06 -4.77 -10.70
CA PRO A 83 -8.05 -4.03 -9.44
C PRO A 83 -8.96 -2.81 -9.47
N VAL A 84 -9.72 -2.62 -8.40
CA VAL A 84 -10.67 -1.50 -8.25
C VAL A 84 -10.14 -0.35 -7.38
N ARG A 85 -8.98 -0.52 -6.78
CA ARG A 85 -8.34 0.46 -5.91
C ARG A 85 -6.81 0.42 -6.06
N PRO A 86 -6.12 1.52 -5.72
CA PRO A 86 -4.66 1.58 -5.73
C PRO A 86 -4.01 0.56 -4.79
N LEU A 87 -2.70 0.38 -4.95
CA LEU A 87 -1.88 -0.35 -3.99
C LEU A 87 -1.89 0.37 -2.64
N ASP A 88 -1.96 -0.39 -1.56
CA ASP A 88 -1.80 0.15 -0.22
C ASP A 88 -0.42 0.77 -0.04
N GLN A 89 -0.34 1.78 0.80
CA GLN A 89 0.91 2.45 1.18
C GLN A 89 1.22 2.23 2.65
N PHE A 90 2.44 2.53 3.03
CA PHE A 90 2.90 2.49 4.41
C PHE A 90 3.35 3.88 4.85
N GLN A 91 3.09 4.21 6.10
CA GLN A 91 3.70 5.40 6.69
C GLN A 91 5.22 5.24 6.70
N THR A 92 5.93 6.32 6.46
CA THR A 92 7.39 6.32 6.49
C THR A 92 7.88 7.44 7.41
N ARG A 93 8.95 7.15 8.16
CA ARG A 93 9.62 8.12 9.00
C ARG A 93 11.13 7.94 8.86
N VAL A 94 11.85 9.03 8.79
CA VAL A 94 13.32 9.00 8.81
C VAL A 94 13.81 9.14 10.25
N VAL A 95 14.66 8.21 10.66
CA VAL A 95 15.30 8.22 11.98
C VAL A 95 16.80 8.04 11.77
N GLY A 96 17.57 9.12 11.94
CA GLY A 96 18.99 9.11 11.59
C GLY A 96 19.21 8.75 10.12
N ASP A 97 19.97 7.69 9.88
CA ASP A 97 20.27 7.18 8.52
C ASP A 97 19.30 6.08 8.05
N SER A 98 18.24 5.81 8.82
CA SER A 98 17.28 4.73 8.57
C SER A 98 15.90 5.25 8.23
N VAL A 99 15.17 4.50 7.39
CA VAL A 99 13.76 4.73 7.11
C VAL A 99 12.94 3.69 7.87
N GLU A 100 12.16 4.16 8.83
CA GLU A 100 11.18 3.32 9.52
C GLU A 100 9.89 3.24 8.71
N ILE A 101 9.33 2.05 8.63
CA ILE A 101 8.05 1.77 7.98
C ILE A 101 7.00 1.55 9.05
N GLY A 102 5.99 2.38 9.03
CA GLY A 102 4.87 2.34 9.96
C GLY A 102 3.67 1.55 9.43
N PRO A 103 2.48 1.77 10.00
CA PRO A 103 1.26 1.07 9.63
C PRO A 103 0.92 1.21 8.15
N ARG A 104 0.28 0.16 7.62
CA ARG A 104 -0.26 0.15 6.26
C ARG A 104 -1.60 0.89 6.23
N PHE A 105 -1.84 1.62 5.15
CA PHE A 105 -3.10 2.31 4.91
C PHE A 105 -3.54 2.19 3.44
N SER A 106 -4.84 2.24 3.22
CA SER A 106 -5.41 2.31 1.89
C SER A 106 -5.45 3.74 1.39
N VAL A 107 -5.39 3.91 0.09
CA VAL A 107 -5.49 5.22 -0.58
C VAL A 107 -6.63 5.24 -1.59
N THR A 108 -7.18 6.43 -1.87
CA THR A 108 -8.15 6.66 -2.94
C THR A 108 -7.49 6.59 -4.32
N SER A 109 -8.29 6.69 -5.39
CA SER A 109 -7.78 6.81 -6.75
C SER A 109 -6.88 8.04 -6.96
N GLN A 110 -7.00 9.06 -6.13
CA GLN A 110 -6.15 10.25 -6.09
C GLN A 110 -4.95 10.10 -5.14
N LEU A 111 -4.71 8.87 -4.63
CA LEU A 111 -3.64 8.56 -3.67
C LEU A 111 -3.78 9.28 -2.33
N GLU A 112 -5.00 9.65 -1.95
CA GLU A 112 -5.28 10.20 -0.63
C GLU A 112 -5.50 9.07 0.39
N PRO A 113 -4.94 9.16 1.60
CA PRO A 113 -5.18 8.19 2.66
C PRO A 113 -6.67 8.08 3.02
N VAL A 114 -7.20 6.87 3.10
CA VAL A 114 -8.60 6.61 3.43
C VAL A 114 -8.73 5.96 4.80
N ARG A 115 -7.98 4.90 5.05
CA ARG A 115 -8.09 4.10 6.26
C ARG A 115 -6.79 3.40 6.56
N ALA A 116 -6.41 3.40 7.85
CA ALA A 116 -5.40 2.50 8.33
C ALA A 116 -5.86 1.05 8.09
N ARG A 117 -5.01 0.24 7.48
CA ARG A 117 -5.21 -1.19 7.33
C ARG A 117 -4.24 -1.90 8.23
N ASP A 118 -4.71 -2.27 9.39
CA ASP A 118 -4.05 -3.28 10.19
C ASP A 118 -4.54 -4.65 9.69
N PRO A 119 -3.68 -5.50 9.12
CA PRO A 119 -4.06 -6.85 8.72
C PRO A 119 -4.44 -7.73 9.92
N GLY A 120 -4.19 -7.28 11.14
CA GLY A 120 -4.54 -7.95 12.37
C GLY A 120 -5.72 -7.33 13.12
N GLU A 121 -6.32 -6.27 12.61
CA GLU A 121 -7.49 -5.69 13.23
C GLU A 121 -8.68 -6.65 13.05
N PHE A 122 -8.93 -7.41 14.10
CA PHE A 122 -10.09 -8.28 14.21
C PHE A 122 -11.32 -7.37 14.25
N THR A 123 -12.13 -7.42 13.22
CA THR A 123 -13.46 -6.82 13.25
C THR A 123 -14.25 -7.52 14.35
N GLY A 124 -14.58 -6.80 15.40
CA GLY A 124 -14.95 -7.36 16.71
C GLY A 124 -16.29 -8.05 16.83
N GLY A 125 -16.87 -8.62 15.77
CA GLY A 125 -18.13 -9.33 15.88
C GLY A 125 -18.62 -10.07 14.65
N VAL A 126 -19.47 -11.06 14.87
CA VAL A 126 -20.15 -11.85 13.82
C VAL A 126 -20.87 -10.95 12.81
N TRP A 127 -21.39 -9.83 13.25
CA TRP A 127 -22.09 -8.86 12.40
C TRP A 127 -21.16 -8.17 11.39
N GLU A 128 -19.95 -7.82 11.78
CA GLU A 128 -18.98 -7.22 10.89
C GLU A 128 -18.39 -8.23 9.90
N TYR A 129 -18.36 -9.50 10.27
CA TYR A 129 -18.02 -10.59 9.37
C TYR A 129 -19.10 -10.81 8.29
N LEU A 130 -20.38 -10.78 8.67
CA LEU A 130 -21.51 -10.98 7.75
C LEU A 130 -21.82 -9.71 6.94
N PHE A 131 -21.59 -8.54 7.52
CA PHE A 131 -21.83 -7.23 6.90
C PHE A 131 -20.60 -6.35 7.09
N PRO A 132 -19.51 -6.61 6.35
CA PRO A 132 -18.30 -5.81 6.49
C PRO A 132 -18.63 -4.33 6.24
N PRO A 133 -18.16 -3.43 7.10
CA PRO A 133 -18.40 -2.01 6.93
C PRO A 133 -17.89 -1.57 5.56
N ARG A 134 -18.66 -0.76 4.86
CA ARG A 134 -18.20 -0.15 3.62
C ARG A 134 -16.90 0.60 3.89
N PRO A 135 -15.93 0.60 2.95
CA PRO A 135 -14.73 1.39 3.10
C PRO A 135 -15.10 2.81 3.50
N SER A 136 -14.69 3.23 4.69
CA SER A 136 -14.93 4.60 5.14
C SER A 136 -14.17 5.56 4.23
N THR A 137 -14.86 6.58 3.75
CA THR A 137 -14.24 7.72 3.07
C THR A 137 -13.71 8.76 4.08
N ALA A 138 -13.81 8.47 5.37
CA ALA A 138 -13.28 9.35 6.39
C ALA A 138 -11.74 9.36 6.31
N PRO A 139 -11.10 10.54 6.42
CA PRO A 139 -9.64 10.63 6.49
C PRO A 139 -9.14 9.82 7.70
N ALA A 140 -8.01 9.15 7.51
CA ALA A 140 -7.32 8.48 8.61
C ALA A 140 -6.95 9.53 9.68
N PRO A 141 -7.11 9.19 10.98
CA PRO A 141 -6.76 10.09 12.08
C PRO A 141 -5.26 10.44 12.07
#